data_132b5f100cab4538bd130e3db0eb7d93
#
_entry.id   132b5f100cab4538bd130e3db0eb7d93
#
_cell.length_a   1.000
_cell.length_b   1.000
_cell.length_c   1.000
_cell.angle_alpha   90.00
_cell.angle_beta   90.00
_cell.angle_gamma   90.00
#
_symmetry.space_group_name_H-M   'P 1'
#
loop_
_entity.id
_entity.type
_entity.pdbx_description
1 polymer ?
#
loop_
_entity_poly.entity_id
_entity_poly.type
_entity_poly.pdbx_seq_one_letter_code
_entity_poly.pdbx_strand_id
1 'polypeptide(L)'
;MFPGRLVFDGRGGVQTVTVINSEREPVTVTTALADYTMTPDGGLANLDAIGQRADLREIAARVRSARQALTVAPQRTAVAAQGFHVIRVRADTSALPPGEYRSHLRITSLPVMDDGVGSSDEVAENQPVTDLKIALTMTMPVIVRIGPRDARADLIRPRLTFVDASSAAGGAVEKARALEIDLVRRGSSSVYGTVEVRSASAGKKDPPLGQIRGTAVYPEVESRSVTVNLKRAPQSGERLLISFWDQEKVAKKPLAQVEFQVP
;
A
#
# COMPACT_ATOMS: atom_id res chain seq x y z
N MET A 1 -0.20 11.70 4.81
CA MET A 1 1.20 11.24 4.63
C MET A 1 1.55 11.22 3.15
N PHE A 2 2.68 11.81 2.76
CA PHE A 2 3.18 11.83 1.38
C PHE A 2 4.71 11.81 1.36
N PRO A 3 5.39 11.07 0.44
CA PRO A 3 4.82 10.15 -0.53
C PRO A 3 4.29 8.85 0.08
N GLY A 4 3.62 8.00 -0.73
CA GLY A 4 3.09 6.69 -0.29
C GLY A 4 4.12 5.56 -0.30
N ARG A 5 5.34 5.77 -0.81
CA ARG A 5 6.48 4.85 -0.80
C ARG A 5 7.78 5.60 -0.98
N LEU A 6 8.89 5.04 -0.47
CA LEU A 6 10.24 5.51 -0.74
C LEU A 6 11.02 4.44 -1.51
N VAL A 7 11.82 4.88 -2.47
CA VAL A 7 12.73 4.00 -3.22
C VAL A 7 14.11 4.63 -3.24
N PHE A 8 15.08 3.95 -2.65
CA PHE A 8 16.49 4.31 -2.70
C PHE A 8 17.18 3.43 -3.74
N ASP A 9 17.95 4.06 -4.62
CA ASP A 9 18.86 3.37 -5.53
C ASP A 9 20.18 3.00 -4.83
N GLY A 10 21.11 2.39 -5.57
CA GLY A 10 22.38 1.94 -5.04
C GLY A 10 23.29 3.03 -4.42
N ARG A 11 22.94 4.30 -4.53
CA ARG A 11 23.70 5.41 -3.93
C ARG A 11 23.25 5.72 -2.50
N GLY A 12 22.08 5.22 -2.11
CA GLY A 12 21.48 5.56 -0.82
C GLY A 12 21.03 7.02 -0.75
N GLY A 13 21.22 7.65 0.42
CA GLY A 13 20.91 9.07 0.61
C GLY A 13 19.79 9.32 1.61
N VAL A 14 19.17 10.50 1.53
CA VAL A 14 18.09 10.92 2.43
C VAL A 14 16.84 11.26 1.62
N GLN A 15 15.70 10.73 2.03
CA GLN A 15 14.38 11.10 1.54
C GLN A 15 13.50 11.52 2.71
N THR A 16 12.42 12.23 2.42
CA THR A 16 11.52 12.78 3.43
C THR A 16 10.10 12.28 3.25
N VAL A 17 9.40 12.17 4.38
CA VAL A 17 7.97 11.90 4.46
C VAL A 17 7.31 13.01 5.24
N THR A 18 6.31 13.66 4.66
CA THR A 18 5.51 14.68 5.32
C THR A 18 4.29 14.03 5.96
N VAL A 19 4.16 14.22 7.25
CA VAL A 19 2.97 13.87 8.04
C VAL A 19 2.17 15.15 8.29
N ILE A 20 0.88 15.11 7.99
CA ILE A 20 -0.03 16.23 8.16
C ILE A 20 -1.03 15.84 9.25
N ASN A 21 -1.20 16.71 10.23
CA ASN A 21 -2.24 16.63 11.23
C ASN A 21 -3.42 17.51 10.78
N SER A 22 -4.54 16.90 10.44
CA SER A 22 -5.77 17.59 10.05
C SER A 22 -6.71 17.85 11.23
N GLU A 23 -6.34 17.38 12.42
CA GLU A 23 -7.15 17.53 13.62
C GLU A 23 -6.99 18.94 14.21
N ARG A 24 -7.95 19.31 15.07
CA ARG A 24 -7.94 20.60 15.77
C ARG A 24 -7.00 20.62 16.98
N GLU A 25 -6.47 19.47 17.36
CA GLU A 25 -5.58 19.29 18.50
C GLU A 25 -4.21 18.79 18.03
N PRO A 26 -3.15 19.07 18.78
CA PRO A 26 -1.84 18.51 18.48
C PRO A 26 -1.88 16.99 18.69
N VAL A 27 -1.06 16.26 17.93
CA VAL A 27 -0.92 14.80 18.07
C VAL A 27 0.55 14.44 18.28
N THR A 28 0.81 13.40 19.06
CA THR A 28 2.15 12.82 19.15
C THR A 28 2.28 11.76 18.05
N VAL A 29 3.32 11.86 17.24
CA VAL A 29 3.65 10.90 16.19
C VAL A 29 4.89 10.13 16.59
N THR A 30 4.83 8.81 16.49
CA THR A 30 5.99 7.91 16.64
C THR A 30 6.30 7.21 15.33
N THR A 31 7.58 6.98 15.05
CA THR A 31 8.06 6.30 13.84
C THR A 31 8.89 5.07 14.20
N ALA A 32 8.70 4.00 13.45
CA ALA A 32 9.47 2.78 13.59
C ALA A 32 9.64 2.10 12.22
N LEU A 33 10.69 1.30 12.09
CA LEU A 33 10.85 0.39 10.95
C LEU A 33 10.35 -1.00 11.34
N ALA A 34 9.58 -1.62 10.47
CA ALA A 34 9.11 -3.00 10.63
C ALA A 34 9.17 -3.74 9.30
N ASP A 35 9.31 -5.04 9.35
CA ASP A 35 9.30 -5.89 8.17
C ASP A 35 7.92 -6.56 8.01
N TYR A 36 7.48 -6.62 6.78
CA TYR A 36 6.21 -7.24 6.39
C TYR A 36 6.44 -8.17 5.23
N THR A 37 5.73 -9.27 5.20
CA THR A 37 5.60 -10.10 4.01
C THR A 37 4.28 -9.80 3.29
N MET A 38 4.28 -9.94 1.97
CA MET A 38 3.05 -9.87 1.19
C MET A 38 2.32 -11.21 1.25
N THR A 39 1.01 -11.16 1.40
CA THR A 39 0.13 -12.33 1.26
C THR A 39 -0.30 -12.53 -0.20
N PRO A 40 -0.73 -13.73 -0.62
CA PRO A 40 -1.13 -14.01 -2.01
C PRO A 40 -2.29 -13.13 -2.53
N ASP A 41 -3.14 -12.63 -1.65
CA ASP A 41 -4.21 -11.67 -1.95
C ASP A 41 -3.71 -10.21 -2.00
N GLY A 42 -2.42 -9.99 -1.67
CA GLY A 42 -1.76 -8.69 -1.68
C GLY A 42 -1.88 -7.88 -0.40
N GLY A 43 -2.37 -8.48 0.68
CA GLY A 43 -2.27 -7.94 2.02
C GLY A 43 -0.84 -7.93 2.53
N LEU A 44 -0.62 -7.35 3.71
CA LEU A 44 0.67 -7.32 4.39
C LEU A 44 0.55 -7.93 5.78
N ALA A 45 1.43 -8.88 6.11
CA ALA A 45 1.55 -9.47 7.42
C ALA A 45 2.87 -9.05 8.08
N ASN A 46 2.80 -8.55 9.32
CA ASN A 46 3.98 -8.14 10.08
C ASN A 46 4.82 -9.37 10.45
N LEU A 47 6.12 -9.36 10.16
CA LEU A 47 7.02 -10.47 10.46
C LEU A 47 7.20 -10.69 11.97
N ASP A 48 7.15 -9.65 12.78
CA ASP A 48 7.26 -9.76 14.24
C ASP A 48 6.03 -10.48 14.85
N ALA A 49 4.89 -10.52 14.13
CA ALA A 49 3.64 -11.17 14.56
C ALA A 49 3.32 -12.47 13.79
N ILE A 50 4.21 -12.92 12.90
CA ILE A 50 3.93 -14.02 11.96
C ILE A 50 3.98 -15.41 12.62
N GLY A 51 4.45 -15.51 13.87
CA GLY A 51 4.75 -16.78 14.53
C GLY A 51 3.63 -17.84 14.51
N GLN A 52 2.36 -17.42 14.41
CA GLN A 52 1.19 -18.30 14.36
C GLN A 52 0.69 -18.58 12.92
N ARG A 53 1.27 -17.94 11.90
CA ARG A 53 0.89 -18.07 10.49
C ARG A 53 1.84 -19.01 9.76
N ALA A 54 1.63 -20.32 9.96
CA ALA A 54 2.46 -21.35 9.33
C ALA A 54 2.45 -21.27 7.79
N ASP A 55 1.31 -20.86 7.21
CA ASP A 55 1.11 -20.63 5.77
C ASP A 55 1.99 -19.53 5.18
N LEU A 56 2.46 -18.59 5.99
CA LEU A 56 3.29 -17.48 5.53
C LEU A 56 4.79 -17.63 5.84
N ARG A 57 5.20 -18.65 6.61
CA ARG A 57 6.60 -18.81 7.03
C ARG A 57 7.58 -18.88 5.86
N GLU A 58 7.23 -19.66 4.85
CA GLU A 58 8.10 -19.84 3.69
C GLU A 58 8.23 -18.56 2.87
N ILE A 59 7.13 -17.82 2.68
CA ILE A 59 7.11 -16.54 1.99
C ILE A 59 7.90 -15.50 2.81
N ALA A 60 7.67 -15.47 4.12
CA ALA A 60 8.34 -14.55 5.03
C ALA A 60 9.88 -14.73 5.05
N ALA A 61 10.36 -15.98 4.94
CA ALA A 61 11.78 -16.27 4.90
C ALA A 61 12.49 -15.72 3.64
N ARG A 62 11.74 -15.38 2.59
CA ARG A 62 12.25 -14.75 1.35
C ARG A 62 12.36 -13.24 1.45
N VAL A 63 11.82 -12.62 2.49
CA VAL A 63 11.88 -11.16 2.67
C VAL A 63 13.31 -10.73 2.98
N ARG A 64 13.87 -9.89 2.13
CA ARG A 64 15.17 -9.26 2.37
C ARG A 64 14.95 -7.92 3.09
N SER A 65 15.21 -7.88 4.38
CA SER A 65 15.02 -6.69 5.21
C SER A 65 16.00 -5.58 4.83
N ALA A 66 15.48 -4.34 4.77
CA ALA A 66 16.28 -3.13 4.63
C ALA A 66 16.58 -2.46 5.98
N ARG A 67 16.09 -2.99 7.13
CA ARG A 67 16.14 -2.30 8.45
C ARG A 67 17.54 -1.86 8.84
N GLN A 68 18.54 -2.71 8.62
CA GLN A 68 19.94 -2.41 9.03
C GLN A 68 20.55 -1.27 8.21
N ALA A 69 20.07 -1.04 7.00
CA ALA A 69 20.52 0.02 6.11
C ALA A 69 19.73 1.33 6.28
N LEU A 70 18.67 1.34 7.09
CA LEU A 70 17.77 2.48 7.21
C LEU A 70 17.85 3.14 8.59
N THR A 71 17.84 4.46 8.59
CA THR A 71 17.71 5.28 9.80
C THR A 71 16.53 6.24 9.62
N VAL A 72 15.70 6.37 10.63
CA VAL A 72 14.52 7.26 10.64
C VAL A 72 14.63 8.27 11.77
N ALA A 73 14.38 9.53 11.46
CA ALA A 73 14.38 10.62 12.45
C ALA A 73 13.32 11.68 12.11
N PRO A 74 12.64 12.21 13.12
CA PRO A 74 12.65 11.83 14.51
C PRO A 74 11.86 10.53 14.78
N GLN A 75 12.21 9.82 15.86
CA GLN A 75 11.45 8.63 16.27
C GLN A 75 10.14 8.99 17.01
N ARG A 76 10.10 10.18 17.61
CA ARG A 76 8.91 10.74 18.27
C ARG A 76 8.91 12.25 18.10
N THR A 77 7.75 12.81 17.79
CA THR A 77 7.56 14.25 17.61
C THR A 77 6.11 14.63 17.86
N ALA A 78 5.90 15.86 18.32
CA ALA A 78 4.57 16.47 18.33
C ALA A 78 4.31 17.15 16.98
N VAL A 79 3.10 17.02 16.47
CA VAL A 79 2.63 17.72 15.27
C VAL A 79 1.50 18.64 15.71
N ALA A 80 1.67 19.94 15.55
CA ALA A 80 0.68 20.92 15.94
C ALA A 80 -0.68 20.68 15.25
N ALA A 81 -1.75 21.20 15.85
CA ALA A 81 -3.07 21.24 15.22
C ALA A 81 -2.99 21.88 13.84
N GLN A 82 -3.64 21.29 12.82
CA GLN A 82 -3.64 21.78 11.44
C GLN A 82 -2.22 21.96 10.85
N GLY A 83 -1.22 21.29 11.44
CA GLY A 83 0.19 21.44 11.10
C GLY A 83 0.76 20.24 10.36
N PHE A 84 2.05 20.30 10.09
CA PHE A 84 2.77 19.17 9.49
C PHE A 84 4.15 19.00 10.13
N HIS A 85 4.70 17.79 9.94
CA HIS A 85 6.09 17.49 10.33
C HIS A 85 6.78 16.66 9.27
N VAL A 86 8.08 16.86 9.12
CA VAL A 86 8.91 16.16 8.12
C VAL A 86 9.75 15.10 8.82
N ILE A 87 9.51 13.84 8.47
CA ILE A 87 10.29 12.68 8.89
C ILE A 87 11.37 12.42 7.83
N ARG A 88 12.62 12.26 8.25
CA ARG A 88 13.74 11.93 7.37
C ARG A 88 14.03 10.44 7.46
N VAL A 89 14.16 9.82 6.30
CA VAL A 89 14.60 8.43 6.17
C VAL A 89 15.92 8.45 5.41
N ARG A 90 16.98 7.95 6.05
CA ARG A 90 18.31 7.82 5.46
C ARG A 90 18.55 6.35 5.13
N ALA A 91 19.07 6.08 3.94
CA ALA A 91 19.57 4.77 3.55
C ALA A 91 21.10 4.80 3.40
N ASP A 92 21.79 3.89 4.11
CA ASP A 92 23.19 3.57 3.90
C ASP A 92 23.26 2.22 3.17
N THR A 93 23.69 2.26 1.93
CA THR A 93 23.69 1.09 1.04
C THR A 93 25.06 0.42 0.92
N SER A 94 26.08 0.93 1.60
CA SER A 94 27.49 0.53 1.43
C SER A 94 27.76 -0.95 1.72
N ALA A 95 27.02 -1.55 2.66
CA ALA A 95 27.18 -2.94 3.07
C ALA A 95 26.20 -3.92 2.42
N LEU A 96 25.32 -3.44 1.53
CA LEU A 96 24.28 -4.29 0.94
C LEU A 96 24.75 -4.93 -0.38
N PRO A 97 24.70 -6.28 -0.51
CA PRO A 97 24.91 -6.97 -1.77
C PRO A 97 23.84 -6.58 -2.84
N PRO A 98 24.10 -6.86 -4.13
CA PRO A 98 23.09 -6.62 -5.17
C PRO A 98 21.74 -7.27 -4.87
N GLY A 99 20.66 -6.56 -5.21
CA GLY A 99 19.29 -7.02 -5.03
C GLY A 99 18.34 -5.94 -4.53
N GLU A 100 17.11 -6.35 -4.24
CA GLU A 100 16.08 -5.48 -3.68
C GLU A 100 15.79 -5.88 -2.22
N TYR A 101 15.80 -4.87 -1.37
CA TYR A 101 15.52 -4.98 0.07
C TYR A 101 14.31 -4.12 0.40
N ARG A 102 13.52 -4.54 1.37
CA ARG A 102 12.34 -3.80 1.77
C ARG A 102 12.13 -3.87 3.28
N SER A 103 11.80 -2.72 3.84
CA SER A 103 11.18 -2.58 5.15
C SER A 103 10.03 -1.59 5.04
N HIS A 104 9.27 -1.43 6.09
CA HIS A 104 8.18 -0.47 6.11
C HIS A 104 8.42 0.56 7.21
N LEU A 105 8.19 1.81 6.87
CA LEU A 105 8.08 2.88 7.84
C LEU A 105 6.67 2.84 8.44
N ARG A 106 6.58 2.58 9.74
CA ARG A 106 5.35 2.70 10.52
C ARG A 106 5.31 4.09 11.15
N ILE A 107 4.20 4.76 11.00
CA ILE A 107 3.94 6.06 11.60
C ILE A 107 2.66 5.91 12.40
N THR A 108 2.77 6.02 13.72
CA THR A 108 1.64 5.89 14.64
C THR A 108 1.33 7.25 15.24
N SER A 109 0.10 7.71 15.03
CA SER A 109 -0.45 8.88 15.69
C SER A 109 -1.07 8.45 17.01
N LEU A 110 -0.61 9.03 18.10
CA LEU A 110 -1.15 8.84 19.44
C LEU A 110 -1.92 10.10 19.83
N PRO A 111 -3.17 9.99 20.30
CA PRO A 111 -3.88 11.12 20.86
C PRO A 111 -3.09 11.65 22.06
N VAL A 112 -3.20 12.95 22.31
CA VAL A 112 -2.64 13.52 23.54
C VAL A 112 -3.37 12.88 24.73
N MET A 113 -2.61 12.24 25.60
CA MET A 113 -3.14 11.81 26.89
C MET A 113 -3.16 13.07 27.76
N ASP A 114 -4.33 13.57 28.09
CA ASP A 114 -4.47 14.45 29.23
C ASP A 114 -4.04 13.64 30.47
N ASP A 115 -2.88 13.95 30.99
CA ASP A 115 -2.47 13.46 32.31
C ASP A 115 -3.43 14.10 33.30
N GLY A 116 -4.54 13.42 33.57
CA GLY A 116 -5.69 13.89 34.33
C GLY A 116 -5.36 14.62 35.67
N VAL A 117 -4.80 15.81 35.56
CA VAL A 117 -4.70 16.76 36.65
C VAL A 117 -5.76 17.84 36.39
N GLY A 118 -6.94 17.54 36.85
CA GLY A 118 -7.96 18.43 37.36
C GLY A 118 -8.23 19.73 36.59
N SER A 119 -9.30 19.76 35.82
CA SER A 119 -10.22 20.85 35.96
C SER A 119 -11.53 20.27 36.53
N SER A 120 -11.70 20.50 37.81
CA SER A 120 -12.97 20.34 38.50
C SER A 120 -13.89 21.44 38.00
N ASP A 121 -14.49 21.24 36.84
CA ASP A 121 -15.72 21.94 36.51
C ASP A 121 -16.83 20.88 36.57
N GLU A 122 -17.84 21.19 37.41
CA GLU A 122 -18.96 20.40 37.82
C GLU A 122 -19.52 19.50 36.69
N VAL A 123 -19.07 18.26 36.66
CA VAL A 123 -19.74 17.23 35.86
C VAL A 123 -20.97 16.80 36.66
N ALA A 124 -22.14 17.02 36.10
CA ALA A 124 -23.39 16.51 36.63
C ALA A 124 -23.25 15.03 36.91
N GLU A 125 -23.37 14.64 38.20
CA GLU A 125 -23.40 13.25 38.64
C GLU A 125 -24.47 12.49 37.86
N ASN A 126 -24.08 11.58 36.99
CA ASN A 126 -24.84 10.41 36.51
C ASN A 126 -24.77 10.10 35.01
N GLN A 127 -23.76 10.52 34.28
CA GLN A 127 -23.54 9.93 32.96
C GLN A 127 -22.11 9.40 32.84
N PRO A 128 -21.92 8.11 32.52
CA PRO A 128 -20.58 7.58 32.24
C PRO A 128 -20.05 8.22 30.94
N VAL A 129 -19.07 9.10 31.06
CA VAL A 129 -18.35 9.65 29.91
C VAL A 129 -17.34 8.61 29.46
N THR A 130 -17.58 7.98 28.31
CA THR A 130 -16.62 7.07 27.69
C THR A 130 -15.76 7.88 26.72
N ASP A 131 -14.51 8.13 27.07
CA ASP A 131 -13.52 8.76 26.17
C ASP A 131 -12.80 7.66 25.37
N LEU A 132 -13.14 7.54 24.09
CA LEU A 132 -12.52 6.56 23.17
C LEU A 132 -11.33 7.22 22.47
N LYS A 133 -10.10 6.87 22.87
CA LYS A 133 -8.87 7.32 22.24
C LYS A 133 -8.36 6.29 21.22
N ILE A 134 -8.31 6.66 19.95
CA ILE A 134 -7.91 5.79 18.85
C ILE A 134 -6.48 6.14 18.42
N ALA A 135 -5.58 5.14 18.44
CA ALA A 135 -4.27 5.25 17.84
C ALA A 135 -4.32 4.80 16.36
N LEU A 136 -3.96 5.66 15.44
CA LEU A 136 -3.91 5.34 14.02
C LEU A 136 -2.48 5.01 13.59
N THR A 137 -2.28 3.82 13.02
CA THR A 137 -0.99 3.43 12.44
C THR A 137 -1.08 3.37 10.92
N MET A 138 -0.24 4.14 10.26
CA MET A 138 -0.02 4.07 8.82
C MET A 138 1.32 3.39 8.54
N THR A 139 1.36 2.60 7.47
CA THR A 139 2.54 1.83 7.08
C THR A 139 2.84 2.09 5.61
N MET A 140 4.10 2.39 5.28
CA MET A 140 4.51 2.61 3.90
C MET A 140 5.81 1.86 3.58
N PRO A 141 5.96 1.28 2.37
CA PRO A 141 7.17 0.58 1.98
C PRO A 141 8.33 1.54 1.75
N VAL A 142 9.49 1.14 2.26
CA VAL A 142 10.80 1.72 1.99
C VAL A 142 11.63 0.65 1.29
N ILE A 143 11.95 0.88 0.03
CA ILE A 143 12.67 -0.06 -0.84
C ILE A 143 14.09 0.46 -1.03
N VAL A 144 15.05 -0.43 -0.87
CA VAL A 144 16.46 -0.19 -1.20
C VAL A 144 16.86 -1.15 -2.30
N ARG A 145 17.32 -0.61 -3.43
CA ARG A 145 17.65 -1.41 -4.61
C ARG A 145 19.10 -1.21 -5.01
N ILE A 146 19.88 -2.29 -4.96
CA ILE A 146 21.28 -2.31 -5.35
C ILE A 146 21.41 -3.00 -6.71
N GLY A 147 21.89 -2.25 -7.69
CA GLY A 147 22.00 -2.72 -9.07
C GLY A 147 20.79 -2.35 -9.95
N PRO A 148 20.76 -2.83 -11.21
CA PRO A 148 19.72 -2.49 -12.16
C PRO A 148 18.38 -3.07 -11.76
N ARG A 149 17.32 -2.31 -12.02
CA ARG A 149 15.94 -2.78 -11.83
C ARG A 149 15.57 -3.75 -12.96
N ASP A 150 15.27 -5.00 -12.62
CA ASP A 150 14.68 -6.00 -13.51
C ASP A 150 13.23 -6.27 -13.08
N ALA A 151 12.31 -5.44 -13.57
CA ALA A 151 10.88 -5.56 -13.33
C ALA A 151 10.18 -5.96 -14.63
N ARG A 152 9.63 -7.19 -14.64
CA ARG A 152 8.84 -7.77 -15.71
C ARG A 152 7.58 -8.37 -15.10
N ALA A 153 6.48 -8.34 -15.84
CA ALA A 153 5.20 -8.85 -15.35
C ALA A 153 4.42 -9.57 -16.45
N ASP A 154 3.52 -10.45 -16.01
CA ASP A 154 2.45 -11.02 -16.83
C ASP A 154 1.10 -10.80 -16.14
N LEU A 155 0.04 -10.78 -16.94
CA LEU A 155 -1.35 -10.79 -16.49
C LEU A 155 -1.98 -12.10 -16.98
N ILE A 156 -2.47 -12.93 -16.05
CA ILE A 156 -3.01 -14.26 -16.42
C ILE A 156 -4.34 -14.51 -15.69
N ARG A 157 -5.13 -15.44 -16.24
CA ARG A 157 -6.39 -15.93 -15.68
C ARG A 157 -7.42 -14.82 -15.38
N PRO A 158 -7.71 -13.90 -16.32
CA PRO A 158 -8.74 -12.92 -16.13
C PRO A 158 -10.11 -13.60 -16.00
N ARG A 159 -10.92 -13.15 -15.04
CA ARG A 159 -12.29 -13.63 -14.83
C ARG A 159 -13.18 -12.54 -14.28
N LEU A 160 -14.46 -12.57 -14.66
CA LEU A 160 -15.45 -11.70 -14.05
C LEU A 160 -15.89 -12.26 -12.70
N THR A 161 -16.07 -11.38 -11.75
CA THR A 161 -16.54 -11.69 -10.41
C THR A 161 -17.49 -10.61 -9.90
N PHE A 162 -17.98 -10.79 -8.70
CA PHE A 162 -18.76 -9.80 -7.97
C PHE A 162 -18.02 -9.42 -6.70
N VAL A 163 -18.11 -8.18 -6.33
CA VAL A 163 -17.66 -7.66 -5.05
C VAL A 163 -18.83 -7.01 -4.34
N ASP A 164 -18.80 -7.06 -3.03
CA ASP A 164 -19.79 -6.36 -2.22
C ASP A 164 -19.50 -4.85 -2.30
N ALA A 165 -20.44 -4.10 -2.87
CA ALA A 165 -20.42 -2.66 -2.90
C ALA A 165 -21.10 -2.16 -1.62
N SER A 166 -20.33 -1.57 -0.71
CA SER A 166 -20.87 -0.90 0.47
C SER A 166 -21.64 0.34 0.02
N SER A 167 -22.95 0.36 0.24
CA SER A 167 -23.74 1.59 0.12
C SER A 167 -23.35 2.53 1.27
N ALA A 168 -22.91 3.74 0.94
CA ALA A 168 -22.52 4.77 1.92
C ALA A 168 -23.66 5.22 2.88
N ALA A 169 -24.87 4.68 2.71
CA ALA A 169 -26.07 5.07 3.43
C ALA A 169 -26.69 3.95 4.31
N GLY A 170 -25.92 2.90 4.65
CA GLY A 170 -26.48 1.81 5.49
C GLY A 170 -27.56 0.96 4.84
N GLY A 171 -27.66 0.98 3.50
CA GLY A 171 -28.56 0.15 2.71
C GLY A 171 -28.04 -1.27 2.47
N ALA A 172 -28.84 -2.10 1.80
CA ALA A 172 -28.46 -3.46 1.42
C ALA A 172 -27.15 -3.48 0.63
N VAL A 173 -26.31 -4.49 0.90
CA VAL A 173 -25.06 -4.70 0.17
C VAL A 173 -25.40 -5.04 -1.28
N GLU A 174 -25.09 -4.13 -2.21
CA GLU A 174 -25.23 -4.38 -3.63
C GLU A 174 -23.99 -5.09 -4.17
N LYS A 175 -24.18 -6.06 -5.07
CA LYS A 175 -23.07 -6.74 -5.75
C LYS A 175 -22.67 -5.96 -6.98
N ALA A 176 -21.48 -5.38 -6.97
CA ALA A 176 -20.89 -4.73 -8.13
C ALA A 176 -20.06 -5.72 -8.96
N ARG A 177 -20.06 -5.52 -10.29
CA ARG A 177 -19.17 -6.30 -11.17
C ARG A 177 -17.73 -5.89 -10.99
N ALA A 178 -16.85 -6.88 -10.93
CA ALA A 178 -15.42 -6.70 -10.89
C ALA A 178 -14.74 -7.68 -11.86
N LEU A 179 -13.49 -7.35 -12.20
CA LEU A 179 -12.59 -8.25 -12.93
C LEU A 179 -11.49 -8.65 -11.99
N GLU A 180 -11.30 -9.94 -11.82
CA GLU A 180 -10.18 -10.51 -11.08
C GLU A 180 -9.14 -11.04 -12.06
N ILE A 181 -7.85 -10.78 -11.78
CA ILE A 181 -6.72 -11.19 -12.60
C ILE A 181 -5.50 -11.43 -11.72
N ASP A 182 -4.68 -12.40 -12.10
CA ASP A 182 -3.42 -12.61 -11.43
C ASP A 182 -2.32 -11.78 -12.08
N LEU A 183 -1.69 -10.94 -11.28
CA LEU A 183 -0.48 -10.22 -11.64
C LEU A 183 0.74 -11.04 -11.19
N VAL A 184 1.50 -11.52 -12.18
CA VAL A 184 2.69 -12.35 -11.98
C VAL A 184 3.93 -11.52 -12.20
N ARG A 185 4.85 -11.53 -11.24
CA ARG A 185 6.19 -10.93 -11.35
C ARG A 185 7.14 -11.93 -12.01
N ARG A 186 7.92 -11.48 -12.99
CA ARG A 186 8.88 -12.32 -13.73
C ARG A 186 10.35 -11.91 -13.52
N GLY A 187 10.60 -10.67 -13.16
CA GLY A 187 11.95 -10.17 -12.88
C GLY A 187 12.39 -10.38 -11.42
N SER A 188 13.60 -9.97 -11.11
CA SER A 188 14.17 -10.03 -9.76
C SER A 188 13.75 -8.86 -8.88
N SER A 189 13.23 -7.77 -9.46
CA SER A 189 12.72 -6.60 -8.73
C SER A 189 11.21 -6.65 -8.57
N SER A 190 10.70 -5.97 -7.54
CA SER A 190 9.26 -5.74 -7.39
C SER A 190 8.67 -5.03 -8.61
N VAL A 191 7.42 -5.33 -8.92
CA VAL A 191 6.61 -4.54 -9.85
C VAL A 191 5.67 -3.66 -9.05
N TYR A 192 5.44 -2.44 -9.53
CA TYR A 192 4.54 -1.47 -8.91
C TYR A 192 3.86 -0.62 -9.96
N GLY A 193 2.53 -0.61 -9.96
CA GLY A 193 1.84 0.06 -11.05
C GLY A 193 0.33 0.14 -10.90
N THR A 194 -0.30 0.39 -12.03
CA THR A 194 -1.76 0.48 -12.20
C THR A 194 -2.23 -0.66 -13.09
N VAL A 195 -3.19 -1.43 -12.61
CA VAL A 195 -3.99 -2.33 -13.46
C VAL A 195 -5.17 -1.53 -14.00
N GLU A 196 -5.29 -1.49 -15.31
CA GLU A 196 -6.35 -0.78 -16.04
C GLU A 196 -7.14 -1.76 -16.91
N VAL A 197 -8.45 -1.65 -16.90
CA VAL A 197 -9.38 -2.44 -17.73
C VAL A 197 -10.13 -1.49 -18.66
N ARG A 198 -10.03 -1.73 -19.97
CA ARG A 198 -10.72 -0.94 -21.03
C ARG A 198 -11.50 -1.86 -21.93
N SER A 199 -12.55 -1.36 -22.56
CA SER A 199 -13.12 -2.02 -23.72
C SER A 199 -12.15 -1.92 -24.90
N ALA A 200 -11.96 -3.01 -25.66
CA ALA A 200 -11.09 -2.99 -26.82
C ALA A 200 -11.63 -2.06 -27.95
N SER A 201 -12.94 -1.81 -27.95
CA SER A 201 -13.60 -0.87 -28.87
C SER A 201 -13.55 0.60 -28.41
N ALA A 202 -13.08 0.87 -27.16
CA ALA A 202 -13.02 2.22 -26.62
C ALA A 202 -11.94 3.06 -27.31
N GLY A 203 -12.23 4.32 -27.54
CA GLY A 203 -11.26 5.30 -28.03
C GLY A 203 -10.18 5.58 -26.99
N LYS A 204 -9.01 6.09 -27.45
CA LYS A 204 -7.89 6.41 -26.55
C LYS A 204 -8.24 7.43 -25.46
N LYS A 205 -9.21 8.31 -25.72
CA LYS A 205 -9.64 9.36 -24.78
C LYS A 205 -10.76 8.91 -23.85
N ASP A 206 -11.39 7.76 -24.11
CA ASP A 206 -12.48 7.27 -23.27
C ASP A 206 -11.92 6.83 -21.90
N PRO A 207 -12.65 7.05 -20.81
CA PRO A 207 -12.20 6.61 -19.50
C PRO A 207 -12.18 5.08 -19.42
N PRO A 208 -11.28 4.49 -18.62
CA PRO A 208 -11.24 3.06 -18.41
C PRO A 208 -12.54 2.58 -17.71
N LEU A 209 -12.92 1.34 -17.97
CA LEU A 209 -14.01 0.64 -17.28
C LEU A 209 -13.69 0.45 -15.79
N GLY A 210 -12.43 0.22 -15.47
CA GLY A 210 -11.95 0.11 -14.10
C GLY A 210 -10.46 0.30 -14.03
N GLN A 211 -9.97 0.71 -12.87
CA GLN A 211 -8.54 0.78 -12.58
C GLN A 211 -8.26 0.65 -11.09
N ILE A 212 -7.15 0.04 -10.76
CA ILE A 212 -6.59 0.02 -9.41
C ILE A 212 -5.14 0.48 -9.46
N ARG A 213 -4.80 1.49 -8.67
CA ARG A 213 -3.47 2.09 -8.60
C ARG A 213 -2.70 1.56 -7.40
N GLY A 214 -1.38 1.69 -7.44
CA GLY A 214 -0.53 1.30 -6.32
C GLY A 214 -0.44 -0.21 -6.11
N THR A 215 -0.73 -0.99 -7.15
CA THR A 215 -0.63 -2.45 -7.11
C THR A 215 0.82 -2.88 -7.18
N ALA A 216 1.28 -3.63 -6.17
CA ALA A 216 2.65 -4.16 -6.10
C ALA A 216 2.65 -5.68 -6.08
N VAL A 217 3.73 -6.29 -6.60
CA VAL A 217 4.14 -7.68 -6.31
C VAL A 217 5.59 -7.63 -5.89
N TYR A 218 5.86 -7.96 -4.63
CA TYR A 218 7.19 -7.90 -4.05
C TYR A 218 7.98 -9.19 -4.29
N PRO A 219 9.34 -9.17 -4.15
CA PRO A 219 10.20 -10.30 -4.51
C PRO A 219 9.91 -11.61 -3.77
N GLU A 220 9.35 -11.58 -2.58
CA GLU A 220 9.03 -12.77 -1.78
C GLU A 220 7.84 -13.56 -2.32
N VAL A 221 6.98 -12.95 -3.14
CA VAL A 221 5.86 -13.62 -3.82
C VAL A 221 6.04 -13.61 -5.34
N GLU A 222 5.55 -14.63 -6.00
CA GLU A 222 5.60 -14.71 -7.46
C GLU A 222 4.42 -14.00 -8.12
N SER A 223 3.26 -14.05 -7.48
CA SER A 223 2.04 -13.46 -8.00
C SER A 223 1.08 -13.05 -6.89
N ARG A 224 0.12 -12.23 -7.25
CA ARG A 224 -1.06 -11.94 -6.42
C ARG A 224 -2.30 -11.81 -7.26
N SER A 225 -3.44 -12.11 -6.66
CA SER A 225 -4.74 -11.79 -7.25
C SER A 225 -5.04 -10.29 -7.11
N VAL A 226 -5.56 -9.70 -8.16
CA VAL A 226 -5.94 -8.29 -8.23
C VAL A 226 -7.38 -8.18 -8.68
N THR A 227 -8.21 -7.53 -7.87
CA THR A 227 -9.61 -7.29 -8.19
C THR A 227 -9.81 -5.82 -8.59
N VAL A 228 -10.34 -5.59 -9.79
CA VAL A 228 -10.62 -4.27 -10.35
C VAL A 228 -12.12 -4.07 -10.42
N ASN A 229 -12.64 -3.12 -9.65
CA ASN A 229 -14.06 -2.76 -9.72
C ASN A 229 -14.38 -2.11 -11.08
N LEU A 230 -15.45 -2.55 -11.71
CA LEU A 230 -15.88 -2.06 -13.01
C LEU A 230 -17.02 -1.05 -12.83
N LYS A 231 -16.96 0.06 -13.54
CA LYS A 231 -17.97 1.13 -13.52
C LYS A 231 -19.30 0.69 -14.14
N ARG A 232 -19.27 -0.31 -15.01
CA ARG A 232 -20.42 -0.96 -15.60
C ARG A 232 -20.17 -2.45 -15.80
N ALA A 233 -21.22 -3.22 -15.93
CA ALA A 233 -21.11 -4.60 -16.38
C ALA A 233 -20.66 -4.64 -17.85
N PRO A 234 -19.63 -5.42 -18.21
CA PRO A 234 -19.33 -5.67 -19.60
C PRO A 234 -20.39 -6.56 -20.23
N GLN A 235 -20.59 -6.42 -21.55
CA GLN A 235 -21.56 -7.20 -22.30
C GLN A 235 -20.99 -8.58 -22.68
N SER A 236 -21.85 -9.58 -22.85
CA SER A 236 -21.44 -10.86 -23.42
C SER A 236 -20.82 -10.67 -24.81
N GLY A 237 -19.68 -11.32 -25.06
CA GLY A 237 -18.89 -11.14 -26.29
C GLY A 237 -18.01 -9.88 -26.32
N GLU A 238 -18.13 -8.97 -25.36
CA GLU A 238 -17.26 -7.77 -25.31
C GLU A 238 -15.80 -8.17 -25.08
N ARG A 239 -14.87 -7.60 -25.84
CA ARG A 239 -13.43 -7.78 -25.63
C ARG A 239 -12.91 -6.69 -24.70
N LEU A 240 -12.26 -7.12 -23.64
CA LEU A 240 -11.60 -6.25 -22.66
C LEU A 240 -10.09 -6.31 -22.84
N LEU A 241 -9.46 -5.16 -22.79
CA LEU A 241 -8.01 -5.00 -22.79
C LEU A 241 -7.58 -4.68 -21.36
N ILE A 242 -6.79 -5.57 -20.76
CA ILE A 242 -6.30 -5.43 -19.39
C ILE A 242 -4.81 -5.13 -19.46
N SER A 243 -4.39 -4.04 -18.87
CA SER A 243 -3.01 -3.55 -18.95
C SER A 243 -2.45 -3.25 -17.57
N PHE A 244 -1.17 -3.59 -17.35
CA PHE A 244 -0.43 -3.20 -16.16
C PHE A 244 0.61 -2.14 -16.52
N TRP A 245 0.43 -0.93 -16.01
CA TRP A 245 1.28 0.22 -16.26
C TRP A 245 2.25 0.44 -15.10
N ASP A 246 3.55 0.44 -15.39
CA ASP A 246 4.60 0.74 -14.41
C ASP A 246 4.49 2.20 -13.92
N GLN A 247 4.47 2.39 -12.60
CA GLN A 247 4.45 3.72 -11.98
C GLN A 247 5.85 4.21 -11.55
N GLU A 248 6.87 3.37 -11.59
CA GLU A 248 8.24 3.78 -11.30
C GLU A 248 8.96 4.35 -12.54
N LYS A 249 8.49 4.00 -13.72
CA LYS A 249 9.01 4.54 -14.99
C LYS A 249 7.86 5.03 -15.85
N VAL A 250 8.03 6.23 -16.39
CA VAL A 250 7.14 6.71 -17.44
C VAL A 250 7.41 5.90 -18.71
N ALA A 251 6.51 4.95 -18.98
CA ALA A 251 6.62 4.05 -20.13
C ALA A 251 5.55 4.38 -21.18
N LYS A 252 5.94 4.30 -22.47
CA LYS A 252 5.01 4.45 -23.59
C LYS A 252 4.14 3.21 -23.83
N LYS A 253 4.51 2.08 -23.22
CA LYS A 253 3.82 0.78 -23.33
C LYS A 253 3.59 0.21 -21.93
N PRO A 254 2.51 -0.55 -21.71
CA PRO A 254 2.30 -1.27 -20.45
C PRO A 254 3.42 -2.32 -20.24
N LEU A 255 3.69 -2.65 -19.00
CA LEU A 255 4.63 -3.70 -18.62
C LEU A 255 4.08 -5.09 -18.94
N ALA A 256 2.76 -5.26 -18.84
CA ALA A 256 2.03 -6.46 -19.26
C ALA A 256 0.66 -6.08 -19.82
N GLN A 257 0.15 -6.89 -20.75
CA GLN A 257 -1.16 -6.69 -21.34
C GLN A 257 -1.77 -8.02 -21.78
N VAL A 258 -3.07 -8.18 -21.60
CA VAL A 258 -3.83 -9.35 -22.04
C VAL A 258 -5.22 -8.92 -22.52
N GLU A 259 -5.73 -9.61 -23.52
CA GLU A 259 -7.13 -9.51 -23.95
C GLU A 259 -7.97 -10.58 -23.26
N PHE A 260 -9.21 -10.22 -22.91
CA PHE A 260 -10.19 -11.12 -22.32
C PHE A 260 -11.54 -10.93 -23.02
N GLN A 261 -12.05 -12.01 -23.57
CA GLN A 261 -13.40 -12.03 -24.14
C GLN A 261 -14.39 -12.44 -23.05
N VAL A 262 -15.37 -11.57 -22.84
CA VAL A 262 -16.44 -11.79 -21.86
C VAL A 262 -17.32 -12.94 -22.35
N PRO A 263 -17.58 -13.96 -21.53
CA PRO A 263 -18.46 -15.08 -21.87
C PRO A 263 -19.89 -14.68 -22.22
#